data_b7d701cbf8b8c5a2f0d5bf6785ca0403
#
_entry.id   b7d701cbf8b8c5a2f0d5bf6785ca0403
#
_cell.length_a   1.000
_cell.length_b   1.000
_cell.length_c   1.000
_cell.angle_alpha   90.00
_cell.angle_beta   90.00
_cell.angle_gamma   90.00
#
_symmetry.space_group_name_H-M   'P 1'
#
loop_
_entity.id
_entity.type
_entity.pdbx_description
1 polymer ?
#
loop_
_entity_poly.entity_id
_entity_poly.type
_entity_poly.pdbx_seq_one_letter_code
_entity_poly.pdbx_strand_id
1 'polypeptide(L)'
;MPTIKHILFDNDGTVVDSEIIAVRTMLRMLKPLGLQISEHEYSRRFPGLREREIVAILNQEYNLILPDDFWPQVRAEHIRLFETELQVVPGMYELFKSLKTKKSMVSNGGVKHVERCLLQVNLLNALDGQIFSAEQVNRPKPHPDVYEYAIEKLELRTENVVVVEDSPAGVQSAKSAGLTVIGFLAATHILHSDHGETLRNLGADFIAADTAGLQKIFQTLNIS
;
A
#
# COMPACT_ATOMS: atom_id res chain seq x y z
N MET A 1 -27.01 10.73 2.43
CA MET A 1 -25.58 10.59 2.72
C MET A 1 -24.87 11.82 2.21
N PRO A 2 -23.83 12.33 2.86
CA PRO A 2 -23.05 13.45 2.33
C PRO A 2 -22.45 13.05 0.95
N THR A 3 -22.32 14.02 0.06
CA THR A 3 -21.74 13.77 -1.27
C THR A 3 -20.23 13.68 -1.14
N ILE A 4 -19.64 12.58 -1.57
CA ILE A 4 -18.18 12.42 -1.65
C ILE A 4 -17.65 13.33 -2.77
N LYS A 5 -16.68 14.15 -2.46
CA LYS A 5 -16.07 15.13 -3.38
C LYS A 5 -14.62 14.79 -3.70
N HIS A 6 -13.99 13.95 -2.89
CA HIS A 6 -12.58 13.62 -3.02
C HIS A 6 -12.28 12.20 -2.53
N ILE A 7 -11.35 11.53 -3.20
CA ILE A 7 -10.83 10.22 -2.81
C ILE A 7 -9.37 10.40 -2.42
N LEU A 8 -9.00 9.90 -1.26
CA LEU A 8 -7.61 9.77 -0.82
C LEU A 8 -7.17 8.33 -1.01
N PHE A 9 -6.23 8.08 -1.91
CA PHE A 9 -5.65 6.76 -2.12
C PHE A 9 -4.32 6.64 -1.36
N ASP A 10 -4.13 5.54 -0.66
CA ASP A 10 -2.78 5.10 -0.35
C ASP A 10 -2.04 4.71 -1.63
N ASN A 11 -0.70 4.65 -1.56
CA ASN A 11 0.14 4.34 -2.71
C ASN A 11 0.50 2.85 -2.77
N ASP A 12 1.28 2.39 -1.77
CA ASP A 12 1.95 1.11 -1.76
C ASP A 12 0.99 -0.02 -1.34
N GLY A 13 0.74 -0.99 -2.20
CA GLY A 13 -0.28 -2.03 -1.98
C GLY A 13 -1.71 -1.59 -2.32
N THR A 14 -1.94 -0.32 -2.63
CA THR A 14 -3.28 0.21 -3.01
C THR A 14 -3.33 0.60 -4.48
N VAL A 15 -2.52 1.54 -4.93
CA VAL A 15 -2.45 1.94 -6.35
C VAL A 15 -1.35 1.17 -7.07
N VAL A 16 -0.17 1.06 -6.47
CA VAL A 16 0.97 0.30 -7.01
C VAL A 16 1.22 -0.96 -6.18
N ASP A 17 1.55 -2.05 -6.85
CA ASP A 17 1.83 -3.35 -6.26
C ASP A 17 3.32 -3.46 -5.90
N SER A 18 3.75 -2.61 -4.97
CA SER A 18 5.15 -2.46 -4.59
C SER A 18 5.62 -3.48 -3.55
N GLU A 19 4.74 -3.92 -2.66
CA GLU A 19 5.07 -4.82 -1.56
C GLU A 19 5.52 -6.21 -2.03
N ILE A 20 4.92 -6.72 -3.12
CA ILE A 20 5.34 -8.00 -3.72
C ILE A 20 6.77 -7.95 -4.24
N ILE A 21 7.29 -6.78 -4.60
CA ILE A 21 8.68 -6.61 -5.04
C ILE A 21 9.66 -6.92 -3.91
N ALA A 22 9.34 -6.50 -2.68
CA ALA A 22 10.15 -6.85 -1.51
C ALA A 22 10.21 -8.35 -1.28
N VAL A 23 9.07 -9.04 -1.40
CA VAL A 23 8.98 -10.51 -1.33
C VAL A 23 9.84 -11.17 -2.41
N ARG A 24 9.67 -10.76 -3.66
CA ARG A 24 10.42 -11.31 -4.81
C ARG A 24 11.91 -11.03 -4.70
N THR A 25 12.29 -9.84 -4.23
CA THR A 25 13.70 -9.51 -3.97
C THR A 25 14.30 -10.51 -3.01
N MET A 26 13.68 -10.71 -1.86
CA MET A 26 14.22 -11.62 -0.85
C MET A 26 14.30 -13.07 -1.37
N LEU A 27 13.26 -13.55 -2.03
CA LEU A 27 13.27 -14.90 -2.60
C LEU A 27 14.34 -15.08 -3.67
N ARG A 28 14.55 -14.07 -4.53
CA ARG A 28 15.59 -14.08 -5.55
C ARG A 28 16.99 -14.15 -4.93
N MET A 29 17.19 -13.45 -3.81
CA MET A 29 18.46 -13.45 -3.09
C MET A 29 18.69 -14.71 -2.25
N LEU A 30 17.62 -15.30 -1.69
CA LEU A 30 17.72 -16.46 -0.80
C LEU A 30 17.70 -17.80 -1.54
N LYS A 31 17.07 -17.88 -2.72
CA LYS A 31 16.99 -19.12 -3.51
C LYS A 31 18.36 -19.70 -3.89
N PRO A 32 19.36 -18.91 -4.33
CA PRO A 32 20.70 -19.41 -4.59
C PRO A 32 21.42 -19.93 -3.35
N LEU A 33 21.03 -19.46 -2.16
CA LEU A 33 21.57 -19.91 -0.88
C LEU A 33 20.88 -21.17 -0.36
N GLY A 34 19.87 -21.69 -1.08
CA GLY A 34 19.21 -22.96 -0.75
C GLY A 34 17.80 -22.82 -0.18
N LEU A 35 17.25 -21.61 -0.01
CA LEU A 35 15.87 -21.46 0.44
C LEU A 35 14.88 -21.92 -0.64
N GLN A 36 14.01 -22.87 -0.29
CA GLN A 36 13.00 -23.46 -1.17
C GLN A 36 11.59 -23.25 -0.58
N ILE A 37 11.11 -22.02 -0.63
CA ILE A 37 9.71 -21.69 -0.24
C ILE A 37 9.03 -20.89 -1.33
N SER A 38 7.69 -20.91 -1.34
CA SER A 38 6.87 -20.14 -2.29
C SER A 38 6.77 -18.67 -1.90
N GLU A 39 6.36 -17.80 -2.86
CA GLU A 39 5.99 -16.41 -2.57
C GLU A 39 4.92 -16.35 -1.48
N HIS A 40 3.92 -17.23 -1.55
CA HIS A 40 2.86 -17.32 -0.54
C HIS A 40 3.40 -17.61 0.87
N GLU A 41 4.29 -18.58 1.00
CA GLU A 41 4.88 -18.93 2.30
C GLU A 41 5.76 -17.82 2.84
N TYR A 42 6.57 -17.18 1.97
CA TYR A 42 7.40 -16.04 2.36
C TYR A 42 6.53 -14.88 2.83
N SER A 43 5.50 -14.49 2.06
CA SER A 43 4.58 -13.38 2.38
C SER A 43 3.82 -13.57 3.69
N ARG A 44 3.60 -14.82 4.12
CA ARG A 44 2.95 -15.11 5.41
C ARG A 44 3.86 -14.98 6.62
N ARG A 45 5.16 -15.19 6.43
CA ARG A 45 6.08 -15.42 7.56
C ARG A 45 7.03 -14.28 7.84
N PHE A 46 7.47 -13.56 6.81
CA PHE A 46 8.60 -12.65 6.90
C PHE A 46 8.25 -11.15 6.88
N PRO A 47 7.18 -10.66 6.21
CA PRO A 47 6.86 -9.24 6.21
C PRO A 47 6.67 -8.68 7.62
N GLY A 48 7.20 -7.47 7.85
CA GLY A 48 7.17 -6.82 9.15
C GLY A 48 8.27 -7.25 10.13
N LEU A 49 9.01 -8.33 9.84
CA LEU A 49 10.15 -8.75 10.65
C LEU A 49 11.37 -7.86 10.40
N ARG A 50 12.16 -7.65 11.45
CA ARG A 50 13.45 -6.97 11.35
C ARG A 50 14.49 -7.91 10.75
N GLU A 51 15.53 -7.35 10.11
CA GLU A 51 16.64 -8.13 9.51
C GLU A 51 17.16 -9.21 10.44
N ARG A 52 17.40 -8.90 11.73
CA ARG A 52 17.89 -9.86 12.74
C ARG A 52 16.94 -11.03 12.99
N GLU A 53 15.63 -10.79 12.90
CA GLU A 53 14.60 -11.81 13.11
C GLU A 53 14.52 -12.74 11.89
N ILE A 54 14.63 -12.16 10.70
CA ILE A 54 14.75 -12.92 9.44
C ILE A 54 15.99 -13.83 9.49
N VAL A 55 17.15 -13.29 9.86
CA VAL A 55 18.40 -14.06 9.98
C VAL A 55 18.23 -15.22 10.96
N ALA A 56 17.60 -14.98 12.13
CA ALA A 56 17.38 -16.02 13.13
C ALA A 56 16.52 -17.17 12.58
N ILE A 57 15.43 -16.85 11.89
CA ILE A 57 14.56 -17.87 11.27
C ILE A 57 15.30 -18.63 10.18
N LEU A 58 16.02 -17.95 9.28
CA LEU A 58 16.76 -18.57 8.19
C LEU A 58 17.83 -19.53 8.72
N ASN A 59 18.53 -19.14 9.78
CA ASN A 59 19.55 -20.00 10.40
C ASN A 59 18.90 -21.19 11.12
N GLN A 60 17.90 -20.98 11.97
CA GLN A 60 17.33 -22.02 12.83
C GLN A 60 16.48 -23.05 12.07
N GLU A 61 15.68 -22.58 11.11
CA GLU A 61 14.71 -23.46 10.44
C GLU A 61 15.20 -23.98 9.09
N TYR A 62 16.06 -23.21 8.40
CA TYR A 62 16.55 -23.57 7.06
C TYR A 62 18.05 -23.85 7.03
N ASN A 63 18.76 -23.71 8.17
CA ASN A 63 20.21 -23.87 8.28
C ASN A 63 20.99 -23.00 7.27
N LEU A 64 20.49 -21.79 6.99
CA LEU A 64 21.09 -20.84 6.06
C LEU A 64 21.91 -19.80 6.82
N ILE A 65 23.14 -19.61 6.36
CA ILE A 65 24.05 -18.57 6.83
C ILE A 65 24.14 -17.52 5.73
N LEU A 66 23.76 -16.28 6.05
CA LEU A 66 23.81 -15.18 5.09
C LEU A 66 25.23 -14.64 4.96
N PRO A 67 25.71 -14.29 3.74
CA PRO A 67 26.96 -13.57 3.55
C PRO A 67 26.95 -12.18 4.24
N ASP A 68 28.12 -11.67 4.61
CA ASP A 68 28.25 -10.36 5.27
C ASP A 68 27.69 -9.19 4.42
N ASP A 69 27.76 -9.31 3.10
CA ASP A 69 27.27 -8.32 2.14
C ASP A 69 25.83 -8.59 1.65
N PHE A 70 25.12 -9.53 2.27
CA PHE A 70 23.77 -9.92 1.83
C PHE A 70 22.79 -8.72 1.79
N TRP A 71 22.68 -7.96 2.86
CA TRP A 71 21.73 -6.84 2.91
C TRP A 71 22.07 -5.70 1.94
N PRO A 72 23.33 -5.28 1.73
CA PRO A 72 23.70 -4.41 0.62
C PRO A 72 23.24 -4.92 -0.74
N GLN A 73 23.41 -6.22 -1.03
CA GLN A 73 22.95 -6.83 -2.27
C GLN A 73 21.43 -6.87 -2.38
N VAL A 74 20.70 -7.20 -1.30
CA VAL A 74 19.23 -7.12 -1.25
C VAL A 74 18.74 -5.71 -1.60
N ARG A 75 19.35 -4.69 -1.03
CA ARG A 75 18.97 -3.29 -1.33
C ARG A 75 19.21 -2.93 -2.80
N ALA A 76 20.33 -3.32 -3.36
CA ALA A 76 20.64 -3.09 -4.78
C ALA A 76 19.66 -3.81 -5.71
N GLU A 77 19.36 -5.08 -5.42
CA GLU A 77 18.40 -5.86 -6.20
C GLU A 77 16.97 -5.34 -6.04
N HIS A 78 16.58 -4.90 -4.85
CA HIS A 78 15.27 -4.28 -4.63
C HIS A 78 15.08 -3.03 -5.50
N ILE A 79 16.07 -2.14 -5.54
CA ILE A 79 16.03 -0.96 -6.40
C ILE A 79 15.87 -1.35 -7.86
N ARG A 80 16.66 -2.33 -8.33
CA ARG A 80 16.61 -2.82 -9.71
C ARG A 80 15.23 -3.40 -10.06
N LEU A 81 14.66 -4.26 -9.18
CA LEU A 81 13.35 -4.85 -9.40
C LEU A 81 12.24 -3.80 -9.34
N PHE A 82 12.34 -2.87 -8.42
CA PHE A 82 11.40 -1.76 -8.32
C PHE A 82 11.34 -0.96 -9.61
N GLU A 83 12.50 -0.66 -10.22
CA GLU A 83 12.58 0.08 -11.49
C GLU A 83 12.08 -0.71 -12.70
N THR A 84 12.17 -2.03 -12.67
CA THR A 84 11.85 -2.88 -13.83
C THR A 84 10.53 -3.65 -13.74
N GLU A 85 10.04 -3.93 -12.53
CA GLU A 85 8.90 -4.83 -12.29
C GLU A 85 7.73 -4.16 -11.56
N LEU A 86 7.81 -2.88 -11.18
CA LEU A 86 6.69 -2.19 -10.53
C LEU A 86 5.48 -2.16 -11.48
N GLN A 87 4.35 -2.61 -10.96
CA GLN A 87 3.07 -2.61 -11.66
C GLN A 87 1.99 -1.92 -10.82
N VAL A 88 0.89 -1.59 -11.44
CA VAL A 88 -0.33 -1.22 -10.71
C VAL A 88 -0.97 -2.44 -10.10
N VAL A 89 -1.68 -2.25 -9.00
CA VAL A 89 -2.57 -3.29 -8.47
C VAL A 89 -3.59 -3.67 -9.54
N PRO A 90 -3.92 -4.98 -9.71
CA PRO A 90 -4.78 -5.45 -10.79
C PRO A 90 -6.09 -4.66 -10.93
N GLY A 91 -6.35 -4.14 -12.15
CA GLY A 91 -7.53 -3.34 -12.50
C GLY A 91 -7.48 -1.88 -12.05
N MET A 92 -6.49 -1.48 -11.23
CA MET A 92 -6.40 -0.10 -10.72
C MET A 92 -6.10 0.93 -11.82
N TYR A 93 -5.38 0.55 -12.87
CA TYR A 93 -5.04 1.48 -13.96
C TYR A 93 -6.28 2.09 -14.62
N GLU A 94 -7.21 1.25 -15.05
CA GLU A 94 -8.46 1.67 -15.70
C GLU A 94 -9.37 2.40 -14.74
N LEU A 95 -9.50 1.88 -13.51
CA LEU A 95 -10.33 2.49 -12.48
C LEU A 95 -9.84 3.89 -12.17
N PHE A 96 -8.56 4.06 -11.84
CA PHE A 96 -7.98 5.36 -11.46
C PHE A 96 -8.12 6.41 -12.56
N LYS A 97 -7.93 6.02 -13.82
CA LYS A 97 -8.10 6.91 -14.99
C LYS A 97 -9.55 7.24 -15.31
N SER A 98 -10.49 6.35 -15.02
CA SER A 98 -11.92 6.57 -15.29
C SER A 98 -12.60 7.47 -14.26
N LEU A 99 -12.05 7.61 -13.06
CA LEU A 99 -12.63 8.41 -11.99
C LEU A 99 -12.64 9.90 -12.35
N LYS A 100 -13.84 10.50 -12.31
CA LYS A 100 -14.04 11.95 -12.45
C LYS A 100 -13.98 12.69 -11.12
N THR A 101 -14.30 11.98 -10.02
CA THR A 101 -14.14 12.50 -8.67
C THR A 101 -12.65 12.75 -8.40
N LYS A 102 -12.33 13.95 -7.89
CA LYS A 102 -10.95 14.34 -7.58
C LYS A 102 -10.28 13.36 -6.66
N LYS A 103 -9.01 13.11 -6.87
CA LYS A 103 -8.22 12.13 -6.11
C LYS A 103 -6.83 12.64 -5.80
N SER A 104 -6.35 12.33 -4.61
CA SER A 104 -5.01 12.63 -4.10
C SER A 104 -4.38 11.38 -3.52
N MET A 105 -3.07 11.39 -3.40
CA MET A 105 -2.32 10.32 -2.76
C MET A 105 -2.00 10.67 -1.30
N VAL A 106 -2.02 9.67 -0.42
CA VAL A 106 -1.60 9.80 1.00
C VAL A 106 -0.73 8.61 1.37
N SER A 107 0.57 8.83 1.57
CA SER A 107 1.53 7.73 1.78
C SER A 107 2.47 7.98 2.96
N ASN A 108 2.98 6.93 3.58
CA ASN A 108 4.14 6.99 4.47
C ASN A 108 5.46 7.16 3.69
N GLY A 109 5.48 6.85 2.40
CA GLY A 109 6.59 7.13 1.50
C GLY A 109 6.73 8.62 1.19
N GLY A 110 7.94 9.05 0.82
CA GLY A 110 8.21 10.45 0.45
C GLY A 110 7.48 10.87 -0.83
N VAL A 111 7.23 12.17 -0.99
CA VAL A 111 6.55 12.74 -2.18
C VAL A 111 7.22 12.27 -3.48
N LYS A 112 8.54 12.36 -3.57
CA LYS A 112 9.30 11.94 -4.76
C LYS A 112 9.20 10.45 -5.05
N HIS A 113 9.04 9.63 -4.01
CA HIS A 113 8.81 8.19 -4.17
C HIS A 113 7.46 7.94 -4.83
N VAL A 114 6.39 8.54 -4.31
CA VAL A 114 5.03 8.40 -4.86
C VAL A 114 4.97 8.93 -6.30
N GLU A 115 5.56 10.10 -6.56
CA GLU A 115 5.65 10.64 -7.94
C GLU A 115 6.34 9.67 -8.90
N ARG A 116 7.47 9.08 -8.49
CA ARG A 116 8.20 8.09 -9.30
C ARG A 116 7.36 6.84 -9.54
N CYS A 117 6.66 6.33 -8.53
CA CYS A 117 5.74 5.21 -8.68
C CYS A 117 4.67 5.51 -9.74
N LEU A 118 3.94 6.61 -9.57
CA LEU A 118 2.87 6.99 -10.49
C LEU A 118 3.38 7.28 -11.91
N LEU A 119 4.57 7.88 -12.04
CA LEU A 119 5.19 8.12 -13.33
C LEU A 119 5.52 6.80 -14.04
N GLN A 120 6.14 5.86 -13.33
CA GLN A 120 6.56 4.57 -13.87
C GLN A 120 5.37 3.74 -14.37
N VAL A 121 4.24 3.82 -13.68
CA VAL A 121 3.01 3.10 -14.09
C VAL A 121 2.06 3.94 -14.95
N ASN A 122 2.49 5.12 -15.42
CA ASN A 122 1.74 6.04 -16.28
C ASN A 122 0.41 6.54 -15.67
N LEU A 123 0.37 6.74 -14.35
CA LEU A 123 -0.78 7.28 -13.62
C LEU A 123 -0.59 8.71 -13.10
N LEU A 124 0.62 9.27 -13.14
CA LEU A 124 0.88 10.62 -12.61
C LEU A 124 -0.01 11.68 -13.26
N ASN A 125 -0.20 11.62 -14.58
CA ASN A 125 -1.06 12.56 -15.32
C ASN A 125 -2.56 12.34 -15.07
N ALA A 126 -2.95 11.24 -14.43
CA ALA A 126 -4.34 10.97 -14.04
C ALA A 126 -4.62 11.41 -12.59
N LEU A 127 -3.58 11.84 -11.88
CA LEU A 127 -3.72 12.44 -10.55
C LEU A 127 -4.09 13.93 -10.74
N ASP A 128 -5.26 14.30 -10.28
CA ASP A 128 -5.80 15.68 -10.38
C ASP A 128 -5.74 16.44 -9.05
N GLY A 129 -5.23 15.79 -8.01
CA GLY A 129 -4.96 16.33 -6.68
C GLY A 129 -3.48 16.39 -6.33
N GLN A 130 -3.20 16.36 -5.04
CA GLN A 130 -1.86 16.48 -4.47
C GLN A 130 -1.37 15.13 -3.93
N ILE A 131 -0.07 15.07 -3.65
CA ILE A 131 0.56 13.96 -2.90
C ILE A 131 0.84 14.45 -1.48
N PHE A 132 0.25 13.78 -0.51
CA PHE A 132 0.47 13.99 0.91
C PHE A 132 1.35 12.87 1.44
N SER A 133 2.39 13.24 2.16
CA SER A 133 3.45 12.34 2.60
C SER A 133 3.71 12.49 4.10
N ALA A 134 4.13 11.42 4.74
CA ALA A 134 4.62 11.45 6.12
C ALA A 134 5.80 12.41 6.32
N GLU A 135 6.54 12.77 5.26
CA GLU A 135 7.60 13.79 5.33
C GLU A 135 7.09 15.19 5.68
N GLN A 136 5.79 15.45 5.50
CA GLN A 136 5.16 16.75 5.69
C GLN A 136 4.52 16.91 7.08
N VAL A 137 4.56 15.86 7.91
CA VAL A 137 3.92 15.80 9.22
C VAL A 137 4.87 15.27 10.30
N ASN A 138 4.49 15.38 11.56
CA ASN A 138 5.33 14.94 12.67
C ASN A 138 5.32 13.43 12.88
N ARG A 139 4.18 12.79 12.63
CA ARG A 139 3.98 11.36 12.93
C ARG A 139 3.38 10.66 11.69
N PRO A 140 4.03 9.59 11.20
CA PRO A 140 3.51 8.81 10.09
C PRO A 140 2.26 7.99 10.50
N LYS A 141 1.57 7.37 9.53
CA LYS A 141 0.58 6.33 9.81
C LYS A 141 1.23 5.29 10.78
N PRO A 142 0.56 4.85 11.85
CA PRO A 142 -0.89 4.87 12.08
C PRO A 142 -1.45 6.14 12.75
N HIS A 143 -0.64 7.17 12.99
CA HIS A 143 -1.15 8.45 13.51
C HIS A 143 -1.98 9.18 12.45
N PRO A 144 -3.00 9.99 12.84
CA PRO A 144 -3.91 10.64 11.90
C PRO A 144 -3.28 11.81 11.11
N ASP A 145 -2.11 12.27 11.51
CA ASP A 145 -1.49 13.54 11.10
C ASP A 145 -1.49 13.76 9.59
N VAL A 146 -1.14 12.73 8.77
CA VAL A 146 -1.06 12.89 7.32
C VAL A 146 -2.44 13.03 6.67
N TYR A 147 -3.47 12.37 7.21
CA TYR A 147 -4.85 12.51 6.71
C TYR A 147 -5.46 13.84 7.16
N GLU A 148 -5.25 14.26 8.41
CA GLU A 148 -5.65 15.58 8.91
C GLU A 148 -5.01 16.70 8.09
N TYR A 149 -3.72 16.59 7.79
CA TYR A 149 -3.00 17.51 6.93
C TYR A 149 -3.59 17.56 5.50
N ALA A 150 -3.92 16.40 4.92
CA ALA A 150 -4.56 16.34 3.62
C ALA A 150 -5.93 17.03 3.60
N ILE A 151 -6.77 16.79 4.61
CA ILE A 151 -8.09 17.43 4.75
C ILE A 151 -7.96 18.94 4.88
N GLU A 152 -7.04 19.42 5.72
CA GLU A 152 -6.75 20.85 5.88
C GLU A 152 -6.33 21.49 4.56
N LYS A 153 -5.35 20.90 3.86
CA LYS A 153 -4.82 21.44 2.60
C LYS A 153 -5.82 21.42 1.44
N LEU A 154 -6.73 20.46 1.44
CA LEU A 154 -7.80 20.37 0.44
C LEU A 154 -9.02 21.22 0.81
N GLU A 155 -9.04 21.83 2.00
CA GLU A 155 -10.16 22.63 2.53
C GLU A 155 -11.49 21.84 2.48
N LEU A 156 -11.43 20.56 2.82
CA LEU A 156 -12.58 19.66 2.78
C LEU A 156 -13.08 19.31 4.19
N ARG A 157 -14.32 18.83 4.26
CA ARG A 157 -14.89 18.22 5.47
C ARG A 157 -14.69 16.72 5.38
N THR A 158 -14.42 16.05 6.49
CA THR A 158 -14.20 14.59 6.56
C THR A 158 -15.34 13.81 5.91
N GLU A 159 -16.59 14.26 6.06
CA GLU A 159 -17.77 13.65 5.48
C GLU A 159 -17.85 13.70 3.94
N ASN A 160 -17.01 14.52 3.28
CA ASN A 160 -16.93 14.63 1.83
C ASN A 160 -15.76 13.84 1.23
N VAL A 161 -15.06 13.08 2.05
CA VAL A 161 -13.85 12.35 1.65
C VAL A 161 -13.97 10.86 1.97
N VAL A 162 -13.49 10.04 1.06
CA VAL A 162 -13.32 8.60 1.29
C VAL A 162 -11.86 8.23 1.09
N VAL A 163 -11.37 7.30 1.90
CA VAL A 163 -10.02 6.75 1.83
C VAL A 163 -10.07 5.35 1.25
N VAL A 164 -9.10 5.00 0.40
CA VAL A 164 -8.84 3.63 -0.07
C VAL A 164 -7.47 3.22 0.47
N GLU A 165 -7.43 2.14 1.23
CA GLU A 165 -6.27 1.69 2.02
C GLU A 165 -6.21 0.17 2.09
N ASP A 166 -5.01 -0.39 2.02
CA ASP A 166 -4.77 -1.83 2.14
C ASP A 166 -4.13 -2.24 3.48
N SER A 167 -3.55 -1.28 4.20
CA SER A 167 -2.74 -1.55 5.39
C SER A 167 -3.48 -1.31 6.71
N PRO A 168 -3.21 -2.13 7.76
CA PRO A 168 -3.71 -1.88 9.11
C PRO A 168 -3.35 -0.49 9.65
N ALA A 169 -2.12 -0.04 9.42
CA ALA A 169 -1.64 1.27 9.88
C ALA A 169 -2.37 2.43 9.18
N GLY A 170 -2.65 2.30 7.89
CA GLY A 170 -3.36 3.31 7.14
C GLY A 170 -4.84 3.38 7.49
N VAL A 171 -5.52 2.23 7.64
CA VAL A 171 -6.90 2.20 8.12
C VAL A 171 -7.02 2.85 9.50
N GLN A 172 -6.15 2.50 10.45
CA GLN A 172 -6.14 3.11 11.77
C GLN A 172 -5.92 4.62 11.72
N SER A 173 -4.99 5.08 10.88
CA SER A 173 -4.68 6.49 10.67
C SER A 173 -5.90 7.25 10.14
N ALA A 174 -6.52 6.77 9.06
CA ALA A 174 -7.68 7.40 8.44
C ALA A 174 -8.90 7.39 9.36
N LYS A 175 -9.14 6.28 10.10
CA LYS A 175 -10.24 6.21 11.08
C LYS A 175 -10.01 7.17 12.24
N SER A 176 -8.78 7.31 12.73
CA SER A 176 -8.44 8.29 13.78
C SER A 176 -8.63 9.73 13.32
N ALA A 177 -8.50 10.02 12.01
CA ALA A 177 -8.82 11.31 11.40
C ALA A 177 -10.33 11.50 11.12
N GLY A 178 -11.19 10.54 11.49
CA GLY A 178 -12.64 10.61 11.32
C GLY A 178 -13.15 10.40 9.89
N LEU A 179 -12.37 9.73 9.05
CA LEU A 179 -12.68 9.51 7.63
C LEU A 179 -13.46 8.20 7.40
N THR A 180 -14.22 8.17 6.30
CA THR A 180 -14.77 6.92 5.75
C THR A 180 -13.66 6.15 5.04
N VAL A 181 -13.50 4.86 5.36
CA VAL A 181 -12.39 4.03 4.86
C VAL A 181 -12.92 2.80 4.14
N ILE A 182 -12.40 2.57 2.94
CA ILE A 182 -12.56 1.34 2.17
C ILE A 182 -11.25 0.55 2.32
N GLY A 183 -11.28 -0.57 3.01
CA GLY A 183 -10.18 -1.52 3.05
C GLY A 183 -10.09 -2.25 1.71
N PHE A 184 -8.91 -2.25 1.07
CA PHE A 184 -8.69 -2.78 -0.26
C PHE A 184 -7.74 -3.98 -0.22
N LEU A 185 -8.13 -5.10 -0.85
CA LEU A 185 -7.44 -6.39 -0.70
C LEU A 185 -6.84 -6.92 -2.01
N ALA A 186 -6.77 -6.09 -3.06
CA ALA A 186 -6.39 -6.56 -4.40
C ALA A 186 -4.88 -6.63 -4.65
N ALA A 187 -4.04 -6.12 -3.75
CA ALA A 187 -2.59 -6.22 -3.89
C ALA A 187 -2.13 -7.69 -3.82
N THR A 188 -1.16 -8.05 -4.67
CA THR A 188 -0.76 -9.46 -4.83
C THR A 188 0.00 -10.01 -3.63
N HIS A 189 0.52 -9.16 -2.74
CA HIS A 189 1.11 -9.57 -1.47
C HIS A 189 0.07 -9.98 -0.42
N ILE A 190 -1.20 -9.55 -0.56
CA ILE A 190 -2.30 -9.86 0.37
C ILE A 190 -2.81 -11.26 0.07
N LEU A 191 -2.16 -12.25 0.66
CA LEU A 191 -2.47 -13.67 0.43
C LEU A 191 -3.24 -14.31 1.61
N HIS A 192 -3.66 -13.49 2.60
CA HIS A 192 -4.31 -13.99 3.81
C HIS A 192 -5.82 -13.76 3.77
N SER A 193 -6.58 -14.82 4.03
CA SER A 193 -8.04 -14.77 4.08
C SER A 193 -8.59 -13.89 5.22
N ASP A 194 -7.79 -13.63 6.25
CA ASP A 194 -8.15 -12.85 7.45
C ASP A 194 -7.76 -11.36 7.36
N HIS A 195 -7.05 -10.93 6.32
CA HIS A 195 -6.63 -9.53 6.18
C HIS A 195 -7.82 -8.57 6.15
N GLY A 196 -8.88 -8.92 5.41
CA GLY A 196 -10.10 -8.12 5.37
C GLY A 196 -10.83 -8.04 6.71
N GLU A 197 -10.76 -9.09 7.53
CA GLU A 197 -11.29 -9.08 8.90
C GLU A 197 -10.45 -8.15 9.80
N THR A 198 -9.13 -8.21 9.67
CA THR A 198 -8.22 -7.30 10.35
C THR A 198 -8.56 -5.84 10.06
N LEU A 199 -8.76 -5.46 8.79
CA LEU A 199 -9.12 -4.10 8.42
C LEU A 199 -10.50 -3.70 8.95
N ARG A 200 -11.48 -4.61 8.97
CA ARG A 200 -12.80 -4.37 9.59
C ARG A 200 -12.68 -4.11 11.08
N ASN A 201 -11.91 -4.91 11.80
CA ASN A 201 -11.71 -4.78 13.23
C ASN A 201 -11.02 -3.44 13.59
N LEU A 202 -10.23 -2.87 12.69
CA LEU A 202 -9.64 -1.54 12.80
C LEU A 202 -10.59 -0.41 12.38
N GLY A 203 -11.81 -0.74 11.95
CA GLY A 203 -12.88 0.21 11.67
C GLY A 203 -13.08 0.55 10.20
N ALA A 204 -12.51 -0.19 9.24
CA ALA A 204 -12.83 0.00 7.82
C ALA A 204 -14.35 -0.14 7.60
N ASP A 205 -14.97 0.87 7.00
CA ASP A 205 -16.41 0.95 6.79
C ASP A 205 -16.88 -0.01 5.68
N PHE A 206 -16.00 -0.25 4.71
CA PHE A 206 -16.21 -1.16 3.58
C PHE A 206 -14.95 -2.00 3.35
N ILE A 207 -15.14 -3.17 2.73
CA ILE A 207 -14.02 -4.00 2.24
C ILE A 207 -14.27 -4.32 0.77
N ALA A 208 -13.29 -4.00 -0.07
CA ALA A 208 -13.24 -4.34 -1.49
C ALA A 208 -12.19 -5.44 -1.70
N ALA A 209 -12.63 -6.62 -2.15
CA ALA A 209 -11.73 -7.74 -2.42
C ALA A 209 -10.86 -7.51 -3.67
N ASP A 210 -11.38 -6.73 -4.61
CA ASP A 210 -10.76 -6.40 -5.88
C ASP A 210 -11.25 -5.04 -6.40
N THR A 211 -10.73 -4.59 -7.53
CA THR A 211 -11.13 -3.32 -8.15
C THR A 211 -12.59 -3.31 -8.61
N ALA A 212 -13.17 -4.45 -8.97
CA ALA A 212 -14.59 -4.52 -9.31
C ALA A 212 -15.47 -4.31 -8.06
N GLY A 213 -15.07 -4.87 -6.91
CA GLY A 213 -15.68 -4.62 -5.61
C GLY A 213 -15.55 -3.15 -5.19
N LEU A 214 -14.37 -2.56 -5.39
CA LEU A 214 -14.13 -1.14 -5.13
C LEU A 214 -15.04 -0.25 -5.97
N GLN A 215 -15.18 -0.55 -7.26
CA GLN A 215 -16.06 0.18 -8.15
C GLN A 215 -17.55 0.11 -7.72
N LYS A 216 -18.02 -1.05 -7.24
CA LYS A 216 -19.38 -1.19 -6.70
C LYS A 216 -19.59 -0.34 -5.45
N ILE A 217 -18.59 -0.27 -4.56
CA ILE A 217 -18.64 0.59 -3.37
C ILE A 217 -18.69 2.06 -3.81
N PHE A 218 -17.87 2.47 -4.79
CA PHE A 218 -17.90 3.83 -5.34
C PHE A 218 -19.28 4.18 -5.88
N GLN A 219 -19.94 3.29 -6.64
CA GLN A 219 -21.32 3.48 -7.10
C GLN A 219 -22.30 3.69 -5.94
N THR A 220 -22.19 2.88 -4.87
CA THR A 220 -23.02 3.02 -3.66
C THR A 220 -22.83 4.37 -2.97
N LEU A 221 -21.61 4.91 -3.01
CA LEU A 221 -21.26 6.22 -2.44
C LEU A 221 -21.48 7.39 -3.42
N ASN A 222 -22.06 7.14 -4.61
CA ASN A 222 -22.24 8.13 -5.70
C ASN A 222 -20.93 8.79 -6.15
N ILE A 223 -19.85 8.03 -6.18
CA ILE A 223 -18.53 8.41 -6.70
C ILE A 223 -18.46 8.06 -8.19
N SER A 224 -18.06 9.01 -9.02
CA SER A 224 -18.01 8.86 -10.49
C SER A 224 -16.61 9.07 -11.06
#